data_5d98dcb7ccacc8283d6f6c784c85bfc5
#
_entry.id   5d98dcb7ccacc8283d6f6c784c85bfc5
#
_cell.length_a   1.000
_cell.length_b   1.000
_cell.length_c   1.000
_cell.angle_alpha   90.00
_cell.angle_beta   90.00
_cell.angle_gamma   90.00
#
_symmetry.space_group_name_H-M   'P 1'
#
loop_
_entity.id
_entity.type
_entity.pdbx_description
1 polymer ?
#
loop_
_entity_poly.entity_id
_entity_poly.type
_entity_poly.pdbx_seq_one_letter_code
_entity_poly.pdbx_strand_id
1 'polypeptide(L)'
;MIDERAYELLCCQLGLANEEKAGLRKQVNELIARLKAIEESNKENSKAMVDTINDLKESLEKQSSTVEHYRKEMELMRKQLEAKDEVNMMLANEISNLRLQLEGSRKHRFGRTSEQRRLLNNRNIDKSAMEKSEYDGSGKKGDDDNKTDGNGTGSNTSSGNVSSQNCRPSRKKETAPRAAKTRLKVDKVIVHEIEDYYQLPDGARLMKRNGMADVWEYRFIEHVRAHNVEHVYKVARVKLADGTFTNTMEHPLKNLGGIFSPDLLARLLCLKYDFSMPENRQIRLLAREGIHISNTTLNSYIHNGISRLREFMEDVFKEFVQQAKYLMVDETTELVGVETPEGKAYRRKYLWAFFAKHVKLVYYHYNNGSRASDVAKTFLEHFMGSVSTDGYTVYRMFDGEDSKVLHIGCWTHCRRLWVDALPSDRTAMDIIDPIGDMFRNEDLFRTMKLSGEQIKEKRLKLTRPILERIHHKVVMMMQDTKLMANELMRKAVNYTINQWKSLKNILKEGSAEISNNLCEQRMKPVKLLLKNCMNIGSEDAAGNSAFIFSLIESCKLNDIAPQDYLKHLFECILHGKDCDKKVLLPCFYKSEC
;
A
#
# COMPACT_ATOMS: atom_id res chain seq x y z
N MET A 1 -4.48 16.71 -13.62
CA MET A 1 -3.71 16.64 -12.36
C MET A 1 -2.27 16.90 -12.75
N ILE A 2 -1.74 18.04 -12.35
CA ILE A 2 -0.32 18.31 -12.50
C ILE A 2 0.32 17.60 -11.35
N ASP A 3 1.18 16.67 -11.69
CA ASP A 3 1.82 15.76 -10.75
C ASP A 3 2.91 16.56 -10.00
N GLU A 4 2.78 16.66 -8.70
CA GLU A 4 3.80 17.25 -7.80
C GLU A 4 5.17 16.61 -8.07
N ARG A 5 5.18 15.36 -8.52
CA ARG A 5 6.36 14.66 -9.02
C ARG A 5 6.97 15.28 -10.30
N ALA A 6 6.14 15.85 -11.19
CA ALA A 6 6.64 16.52 -12.39
C ALA A 6 7.34 17.83 -12.05
N TYR A 7 6.85 18.57 -11.05
CA TYR A 7 7.50 19.78 -10.55
C TYR A 7 8.85 19.46 -9.88
N GLU A 8 8.89 18.43 -9.02
CA GLU A 8 10.12 17.97 -8.38
C GLU A 8 11.16 17.48 -9.41
N LEU A 9 10.71 16.77 -10.45
CA LEU A 9 11.58 16.32 -11.55
C LEU A 9 12.19 17.50 -12.32
N LEU A 10 11.39 18.54 -12.60
CA LEU A 10 11.85 19.75 -13.27
C LEU A 10 12.84 20.55 -12.40
N CYS A 11 12.60 20.63 -11.10
CA CYS A 11 13.56 21.24 -10.16
C CYS A 11 14.90 20.49 -10.15
N CYS A 12 14.87 19.17 -10.18
CA CYS A 12 16.06 18.34 -10.26
C CYS A 12 16.80 18.54 -11.60
N GLN A 13 16.09 18.58 -12.72
CA GLN A 13 16.66 18.84 -14.05
C GLN A 13 17.28 20.22 -14.15
N LEU A 14 16.65 21.24 -13.57
CA LEU A 14 17.20 22.60 -13.51
C LEU A 14 18.48 22.65 -12.66
N GLY A 15 18.53 21.93 -11.56
CA GLY A 15 19.72 21.78 -10.71
C GLY A 15 20.89 21.17 -11.49
N LEU A 16 20.65 20.04 -12.15
CA LEU A 16 21.66 19.36 -12.99
C LEU A 16 22.15 20.23 -14.15
N ALA A 17 21.24 20.90 -14.84
CA ALA A 17 21.62 21.80 -15.95
C ALA A 17 22.43 23.03 -15.48
N ASN A 18 22.17 23.55 -14.29
CA ASN A 18 22.98 24.61 -13.69
C ASN A 18 24.37 24.14 -13.27
N GLU A 19 24.49 22.92 -12.73
CA GLU A 19 25.81 22.34 -12.40
C GLU A 19 26.65 22.05 -13.63
N GLU A 20 26.06 21.52 -14.70
CA GLU A 20 26.74 21.32 -15.99
C GLU A 20 27.19 22.64 -16.59
N LYS A 21 26.36 23.67 -16.55
CA LYS A 21 26.72 25.04 -17.01
C LYS A 21 27.89 25.61 -16.21
N ALA A 22 27.91 25.41 -14.90
CA ALA A 22 29.03 25.86 -14.05
C ALA A 22 30.32 25.07 -14.38
N GLY A 23 30.21 23.76 -14.61
CA GLY A 23 31.30 22.89 -15.03
C GLY A 23 31.91 23.32 -16.36
N LEU A 24 31.07 23.60 -17.37
CA LEU A 24 31.51 24.08 -18.68
C LEU A 24 32.18 25.47 -18.61
N ARG A 25 31.66 26.39 -17.80
CA ARG A 25 32.29 27.69 -17.56
C ARG A 25 33.68 27.54 -16.97
N LYS A 26 33.86 26.64 -16.01
CA LYS A 26 35.18 26.36 -15.43
C LYS A 26 36.15 25.80 -16.47
N GLN A 27 35.71 24.87 -17.32
CA GLN A 27 36.51 24.31 -18.41
C GLN A 27 36.92 25.38 -19.45
N VAL A 28 36.01 26.26 -19.84
CA VAL A 28 36.31 27.37 -20.77
C VAL A 28 37.37 28.30 -20.18
N ASN A 29 37.24 28.68 -18.90
CA ASN A 29 38.20 29.53 -18.23
C ASN A 29 39.58 28.86 -18.10
N GLU A 30 39.63 27.58 -17.82
CA GLU A 30 40.87 26.81 -17.75
C GLU A 30 41.56 26.69 -19.12
N LEU A 31 40.77 26.45 -20.19
CA LEU A 31 41.29 26.45 -21.55
C LEU A 31 41.80 27.84 -22.00
N ILE A 32 41.14 28.92 -21.62
CA ILE A 32 41.61 30.29 -21.87
C ILE A 32 42.95 30.56 -21.15
N ALA A 33 43.09 30.10 -19.89
CA ALA A 33 44.35 30.23 -19.14
C ALA A 33 45.47 29.42 -19.79
N ARG A 34 45.20 28.21 -20.25
CA ARG A 34 46.17 27.34 -20.98
C ARG A 34 46.56 27.96 -22.32
N LEU A 35 45.61 28.56 -23.06
CA LEU A 35 45.91 29.28 -24.30
C LEU A 35 46.88 30.43 -24.08
N LYS A 36 46.67 31.24 -23.04
CA LYS A 36 47.59 32.34 -22.69
C LYS A 36 49.01 31.83 -22.40
N ALA A 37 49.14 30.73 -21.70
CA ALA A 37 50.43 30.10 -21.40
C ALA A 37 51.12 29.48 -22.65
N ILE A 38 50.34 28.99 -23.63
CA ILE A 38 50.84 28.37 -24.88
C ILE A 38 51.11 29.43 -25.94
N GLU A 39 50.38 30.56 -25.97
CA GLU A 39 50.73 31.72 -26.83
C GLU A 39 52.14 32.26 -26.56
N GLU A 40 52.58 32.12 -25.30
CA GLU A 40 53.96 32.44 -24.93
C GLU A 40 54.99 31.39 -25.36
N SER A 41 54.56 30.13 -25.64
CA SER A 41 55.50 29.03 -25.94
C SER A 41 55.43 28.40 -27.35
N ASN A 42 54.29 28.47 -28.10
CA ASN A 42 54.20 27.88 -29.45
C ASN A 42 52.99 28.38 -30.27
N LYS A 43 53.26 29.06 -31.37
CA LYS A 43 52.26 29.64 -32.30
C LYS A 43 51.48 28.65 -33.16
N GLU A 44 51.85 27.38 -33.26
CA GLU A 44 51.20 26.40 -34.18
C GLU A 44 50.05 25.56 -33.57
N ASN A 45 49.96 25.45 -32.25
CA ASN A 45 48.90 24.66 -31.60
C ASN A 45 47.67 25.49 -31.17
N SER A 46 47.67 26.78 -31.42
CA SER A 46 46.61 27.70 -30.91
C SER A 46 45.26 27.53 -31.62
N LYS A 47 45.23 27.10 -32.88
CA LYS A 47 44.00 27.05 -33.68
C LYS A 47 43.05 25.93 -33.22
N ALA A 48 43.56 24.73 -32.96
CA ALA A 48 42.75 23.60 -32.49
C ALA A 48 42.14 23.84 -31.08
N MET A 49 42.86 24.56 -30.21
CA MET A 49 42.35 24.94 -28.88
C MET A 49 41.32 26.05 -28.94
N VAL A 50 41.48 27.03 -29.87
CA VAL A 50 40.45 28.06 -30.09
C VAL A 50 39.15 27.42 -30.60
N ASP A 51 39.24 26.45 -31.48
CA ASP A 51 38.07 25.73 -31.98
C ASP A 51 37.37 24.95 -30.81
N THR A 52 38.14 24.30 -29.95
CA THR A 52 37.59 23.60 -28.77
C THR A 52 36.91 24.55 -27.77
N ILE A 53 37.50 25.73 -27.55
CA ILE A 53 36.91 26.78 -26.69
C ILE A 53 35.59 27.31 -27.31
N ASN A 54 35.56 27.46 -28.62
CA ASN A 54 34.36 27.92 -29.32
C ASN A 54 33.24 26.86 -29.23
N ASP A 55 33.58 25.59 -29.40
CA ASP A 55 32.62 24.46 -29.22
C ASP A 55 32.07 24.41 -27.79
N LEU A 56 32.94 24.59 -26.78
CA LEU A 56 32.53 24.66 -25.39
C LEU A 56 31.66 25.88 -25.07
N LYS A 57 31.94 27.02 -25.69
CA LYS A 57 31.11 28.24 -25.58
C LYS A 57 29.73 28.01 -26.20
N GLU A 58 29.67 27.43 -27.40
CA GLU A 58 28.41 27.09 -28.07
C GLU A 58 27.59 26.09 -27.25
N SER A 59 28.24 25.06 -26.67
CA SER A 59 27.62 24.12 -25.76
C SER A 59 27.07 24.78 -24.49
N LEU A 60 27.83 25.71 -23.90
CA LEU A 60 27.42 26.51 -22.75
C LEU A 60 26.21 27.39 -23.06
N GLU A 61 26.14 28.00 -24.24
CA GLU A 61 25.01 28.82 -24.68
C GLU A 61 23.75 27.95 -24.88
N LYS A 62 23.90 26.77 -25.50
CA LYS A 62 22.79 25.80 -25.65
C LYS A 62 22.26 25.36 -24.30
N GLN A 63 23.14 25.04 -23.35
CA GLN A 63 22.70 24.66 -21.98
C GLN A 63 22.08 25.86 -21.24
N SER A 64 22.60 27.07 -21.44
CA SER A 64 22.02 28.29 -20.88
C SER A 64 20.59 28.53 -21.37
N SER A 65 20.32 28.28 -22.66
CA SER A 65 18.97 28.37 -23.22
C SER A 65 18.03 27.28 -22.67
N THR A 66 18.56 26.09 -22.46
CA THR A 66 17.81 24.97 -21.87
C THR A 66 17.43 25.24 -20.41
N VAL A 67 18.36 25.79 -19.62
CA VAL A 67 18.10 26.19 -18.23
C VAL A 67 17.02 27.28 -18.17
N GLU A 68 17.06 28.24 -19.09
CA GLU A 68 16.06 29.31 -19.12
C GLU A 68 14.69 28.79 -19.56
N HIS A 69 14.65 27.81 -20.46
CA HIS A 69 13.41 27.11 -20.82
C HIS A 69 12.80 26.39 -19.60
N TYR A 70 13.57 25.58 -18.89
CA TYR A 70 13.09 24.88 -17.68
C TYR A 70 12.66 25.85 -16.57
N ARG A 71 13.33 26.98 -16.44
CA ARG A 71 12.96 28.04 -15.49
C ARG A 71 11.57 28.61 -15.77
N LYS A 72 11.27 28.87 -17.05
CA LYS A 72 9.94 29.34 -17.47
C LYS A 72 8.86 28.28 -17.26
N GLU A 73 9.16 27.04 -17.58
CA GLU A 73 8.24 25.93 -17.40
C GLU A 73 7.94 25.69 -15.91
N MET A 74 8.95 25.76 -15.06
CA MET A 74 8.82 25.67 -13.61
C MET A 74 7.96 26.80 -13.01
N GLU A 75 8.13 28.03 -13.50
CA GLU A 75 7.31 29.18 -13.08
C GLU A 75 5.84 29.00 -13.48
N LEU A 76 5.58 28.44 -14.67
CA LEU A 76 4.24 28.12 -15.12
C LEU A 76 3.60 27.03 -14.27
N MET A 77 4.33 25.96 -13.97
CA MET A 77 3.85 24.89 -13.09
C MET A 77 3.56 25.38 -11.67
N ARG A 78 4.41 26.28 -11.14
CA ARG A 78 4.18 26.89 -9.83
C ARG A 78 2.85 27.65 -9.78
N LYS A 79 2.58 28.49 -10.78
CA LYS A 79 1.30 29.21 -10.88
C LYS A 79 0.10 28.28 -10.99
N GLN A 80 0.25 27.17 -11.71
CA GLN A 80 -0.80 26.16 -11.82
C GLN A 80 -1.03 25.41 -10.49
N LEU A 81 0.03 25.15 -9.72
CA LEU A 81 -0.05 24.55 -8.38
C LEU A 81 -0.77 25.49 -7.39
N GLU A 82 -0.39 26.76 -7.37
CA GLU A 82 -1.04 27.78 -6.53
C GLU A 82 -2.54 27.88 -6.83
N ALA A 83 -2.93 27.93 -8.12
CA ALA A 83 -4.34 27.94 -8.52
C ALA A 83 -5.08 26.66 -8.09
N LYS A 84 -4.42 25.50 -8.12
CA LYS A 84 -5.00 24.22 -7.69
C LYS A 84 -5.16 24.16 -6.17
N ASP A 85 -4.24 24.72 -5.42
CA ASP A 85 -4.32 24.79 -3.97
C ASP A 85 -5.48 25.70 -3.51
N GLU A 86 -5.72 26.79 -4.23
CA GLU A 86 -6.91 27.63 -4.00
C GLU A 86 -8.21 26.85 -4.24
N VAL A 87 -8.30 26.10 -5.34
CA VAL A 87 -9.46 25.24 -5.64
C VAL A 87 -9.64 24.14 -4.60
N ASN A 88 -8.56 23.51 -4.17
CA ASN A 88 -8.59 22.49 -3.12
C ASN A 88 -9.05 23.06 -1.77
N MET A 89 -8.64 24.28 -1.46
CA MET A 89 -9.07 24.97 -0.23
C MET A 89 -10.56 25.33 -0.29
N MET A 90 -11.08 25.77 -1.44
CA MET A 90 -12.50 25.99 -1.66
C MET A 90 -13.31 24.69 -1.51
N LEU A 91 -12.86 23.61 -2.14
CA LEU A 91 -13.49 22.28 -2.04
C LEU A 91 -13.47 21.75 -0.60
N ALA A 92 -12.37 21.93 0.14
CA ALA A 92 -12.28 21.53 1.54
C ALA A 92 -13.29 22.26 2.42
N ASN A 93 -13.49 23.56 2.18
CA ASN A 93 -14.50 24.37 2.87
C ASN A 93 -15.92 23.92 2.51
N GLU A 94 -16.17 23.60 1.25
CA GLU A 94 -17.48 23.10 0.80
C GLU A 94 -17.79 21.71 1.38
N ILE A 95 -16.81 20.81 1.40
CA ILE A 95 -16.92 19.49 2.07
C ILE A 95 -17.20 19.66 3.58
N SER A 96 -16.57 20.63 4.24
CA SER A 96 -16.80 20.91 5.64
C SER A 96 -18.24 21.39 5.88
N ASN A 97 -18.73 22.28 5.04
CA ASN A 97 -20.12 22.79 5.10
C ASN A 97 -21.14 21.68 4.82
N LEU A 98 -20.89 20.83 3.81
CA LEU A 98 -21.76 19.69 3.50
C LEU A 98 -21.76 18.65 4.64
N ARG A 99 -20.63 18.43 5.32
CA ARG A 99 -20.57 17.56 6.51
C ARG A 99 -21.41 18.12 7.66
N LEU A 100 -21.34 19.41 7.94
CA LEU A 100 -22.18 20.07 8.95
C LEU A 100 -23.68 19.97 8.61
N GLN A 101 -24.04 20.15 7.34
CA GLN A 101 -25.42 19.96 6.88
C GLN A 101 -25.88 18.51 6.97
N LEU A 102 -24.99 17.54 6.66
CA LEU A 102 -25.28 16.11 6.78
C LEU A 102 -25.43 15.68 8.24
N GLU A 103 -24.62 16.21 9.16
CA GLU A 103 -24.75 15.98 10.58
C GLU A 103 -26.04 16.58 11.13
N GLY A 104 -26.41 17.78 10.69
CA GLY A 104 -27.70 18.40 10.99
C GLY A 104 -28.87 17.54 10.49
N SER A 105 -28.80 17.08 9.24
CA SER A 105 -29.82 16.22 8.63
C SER A 105 -29.89 14.83 9.26
N ARG A 106 -28.73 14.25 9.68
CA ARG A 106 -28.70 13.00 10.45
C ARG A 106 -29.29 13.14 11.84
N LYS A 107 -29.02 14.24 12.55
CA LYS A 107 -29.67 14.55 13.85
C LYS A 107 -31.18 14.70 13.68
N HIS A 108 -31.66 15.25 12.57
CA HIS A 108 -33.08 15.41 12.26
C HIS A 108 -33.77 14.09 11.84
N ARG A 109 -33.13 13.24 11.02
CA ARG A 109 -33.75 12.01 10.51
C ARG A 109 -33.54 10.78 11.40
N PHE A 110 -32.43 10.71 12.14
CA PHE A 110 -32.04 9.58 12.96
C PHE A 110 -31.84 9.94 14.43
N GLY A 111 -32.25 11.15 14.86
CA GLY A 111 -32.41 11.49 16.27
C GLY A 111 -33.40 10.52 16.90
N ARG A 112 -32.98 9.91 18.01
CA ARG A 112 -33.77 8.91 18.75
C ARG A 112 -35.21 9.36 18.88
N THR A 113 -36.13 8.55 18.35
CA THR A 113 -37.56 8.77 18.52
C THR A 113 -37.92 8.76 20.00
N SER A 114 -38.99 9.46 20.36
CA SER A 114 -39.49 9.57 21.77
C SER A 114 -39.70 8.19 22.41
N GLU A 115 -40.03 7.16 21.62
CA GLU A 115 -40.18 5.76 22.04
C GLU A 115 -38.83 5.10 22.44
N GLN A 116 -37.80 5.34 21.67
CA GLN A 116 -36.46 4.83 22.02
C GLN A 116 -35.87 5.53 23.24
N ARG A 117 -36.19 6.80 23.46
CA ARG A 117 -35.88 7.51 24.73
C ARG A 117 -36.61 6.91 25.92
N ARG A 118 -37.90 6.53 25.78
CA ARG A 118 -38.66 5.86 26.84
C ARG A 118 -38.09 4.48 27.19
N LEU A 119 -37.72 3.69 26.21
CA LEU A 119 -37.12 2.37 26.41
C LEU A 119 -35.72 2.44 27.06
N LEU A 120 -34.92 3.46 26.74
CA LEU A 120 -33.61 3.68 27.36
C LEU A 120 -33.73 4.25 28.78
N ASN A 121 -34.70 5.11 29.05
CA ASN A 121 -34.96 5.61 30.41
C ASN A 121 -35.47 4.49 31.32
N ASN A 122 -36.32 3.58 30.84
CA ASN A 122 -36.77 2.42 31.63
C ASN A 122 -35.65 1.43 31.93
N ARG A 123 -34.64 1.30 31.05
CA ARG A 123 -33.42 0.46 31.30
C ARG A 123 -32.41 1.14 32.23
N ASN A 124 -32.44 2.47 32.34
CA ASN A 124 -31.52 3.21 33.21
C ASN A 124 -32.07 3.38 34.64
N ILE A 125 -33.37 3.15 34.88
CA ILE A 125 -33.96 3.17 36.24
C ILE A 125 -33.48 1.97 37.07
N ASP A 126 -33.16 0.83 36.42
CA ASP A 126 -32.60 -0.35 37.11
C ASP A 126 -31.09 -0.27 37.39
N LYS A 127 -30.38 0.76 36.87
CA LYS A 127 -28.94 0.96 37.08
C LYS A 127 -28.56 2.15 37.96
N SER A 128 -29.49 2.94 38.46
CA SER A 128 -29.21 4.16 39.27
C SER A 128 -29.26 3.95 40.77
N ALA A 129 -28.96 2.73 41.24
CA ALA A 129 -28.74 2.46 42.67
C ALA A 129 -27.27 2.49 43.09
N MET A 130 -26.34 2.87 42.19
CA MET A 130 -24.94 3.07 42.58
C MET A 130 -24.32 4.24 41.82
N GLU A 131 -23.79 5.17 42.62
CA GLU A 131 -22.99 6.34 42.32
C GLU A 131 -23.70 7.68 42.10
N LYS A 132 -23.89 8.35 43.22
CA LYS A 132 -23.93 9.81 43.34
C LYS A 132 -22.50 10.29 43.56
N SER A 133 -22.02 11.22 42.72
CA SER A 133 -21.30 12.41 43.18
C SER A 133 -21.08 13.41 42.03
N GLU A 134 -21.66 14.55 42.20
CA GLU A 134 -21.19 15.92 41.96
C GLU A 134 -20.65 16.35 40.58
N TYR A 135 -21.34 17.25 39.87
CA TYR A 135 -21.10 18.66 39.86
C TYR A 135 -22.22 19.46 39.13
N ASP A 136 -22.59 20.59 39.76
CA ASP A 136 -23.67 21.52 39.52
C ASP A 136 -23.36 22.52 38.38
N GLY A 137 -24.42 23.12 37.81
CA GLY A 137 -24.26 24.39 37.12
C GLY A 137 -25.16 24.70 35.93
N SER A 138 -26.41 25.08 36.20
CA SER A 138 -27.23 26.17 35.60
C SER A 138 -27.07 26.51 34.10
N GLY A 139 -28.08 26.72 33.30
CA GLY A 139 -29.38 27.33 33.45
C GLY A 139 -30.03 27.69 32.10
N LYS A 140 -31.36 27.71 32.14
CA LYS A 140 -32.35 28.50 31.38
C LYS A 140 -32.69 28.17 29.94
N LYS A 141 -33.83 27.59 29.70
CA LYS A 141 -35.17 27.96 29.18
C LYS A 141 -35.24 28.94 28.00
N GLY A 142 -36.06 28.55 27.05
CA GLY A 142 -36.73 29.37 26.06
C GLY A 142 -37.59 28.51 25.13
N ASP A 143 -38.90 28.57 25.37
CA ASP A 143 -40.01 28.03 24.59
C ASP A 143 -40.13 28.78 23.25
N ASP A 144 -40.66 28.26 22.18
CA ASP A 144 -42.02 28.38 21.69
C ASP A 144 -42.21 27.93 20.25
N ASP A 145 -43.27 27.22 20.08
CA ASP A 145 -44.20 26.98 18.96
C ASP A 145 -44.04 27.74 17.61
N ASN A 146 -44.24 27.12 16.47
CA ASN A 146 -45.50 27.01 15.77
C ASN A 146 -45.46 26.25 14.43
N LYS A 147 -46.61 25.68 14.14
CA LYS A 147 -47.06 24.95 12.97
C LYS A 147 -47.00 25.78 11.67
N THR A 148 -46.86 25.16 10.51
CA THR A 148 -47.98 24.96 9.56
C THR A 148 -47.54 24.21 8.28
N ASP A 149 -48.51 23.49 7.76
CA ASP A 149 -48.58 22.67 6.55
C ASP A 149 -48.34 23.42 5.25
N GLY A 150 -48.02 22.67 4.18
CA GLY A 150 -48.11 23.17 2.82
C GLY A 150 -47.64 22.20 1.74
N ASN A 151 -48.57 21.44 1.25
CA ASN A 151 -48.58 20.65 0.01
C ASN A 151 -48.28 21.50 -1.23
N GLY A 152 -47.70 20.90 -2.28
CA GLY A 152 -47.69 21.55 -3.58
C GLY A 152 -46.89 20.80 -4.65
N THR A 153 -47.56 19.95 -5.36
CA THR A 153 -47.28 19.36 -6.70
C THR A 153 -47.00 20.42 -7.76
N GLY A 154 -46.23 20.06 -8.78
CA GLY A 154 -46.26 20.78 -10.04
C GLY A 154 -45.11 20.49 -11.02
N SER A 155 -45.42 19.70 -11.98
CA SER A 155 -44.82 19.44 -13.28
C SER A 155 -44.55 20.68 -14.13
N ASN A 156 -43.64 20.54 -15.07
CA ASN A 156 -43.71 20.80 -16.52
C ASN A 156 -42.55 21.61 -17.14
N THR A 157 -41.85 20.93 -18.02
CA THR A 157 -41.63 21.22 -19.47
C THR A 157 -41.42 22.67 -19.91
N SER A 158 -40.34 22.88 -20.66
CA SER A 158 -40.35 23.36 -22.06
C SER A 158 -38.93 23.65 -22.56
N SER A 159 -38.52 22.99 -23.56
CA SER A 159 -38.17 23.32 -24.95
C SER A 159 -37.71 24.78 -25.20
N GLY A 160 -36.53 24.88 -25.75
CA GLY A 160 -35.99 26.07 -26.39
C GLY A 160 -34.95 25.72 -27.44
N ASN A 161 -35.39 25.65 -28.70
CA ASN A 161 -34.59 25.68 -29.92
C ASN A 161 -33.82 26.99 -30.02
N VAL A 162 -32.54 26.94 -30.49
CA VAL A 162 -32.03 27.94 -31.47
C VAL A 162 -30.80 27.40 -32.21
N SER A 163 -31.01 27.33 -33.51
CA SER A 163 -30.15 27.64 -34.68
C SER A 163 -28.86 26.88 -34.93
N SER A 164 -28.96 26.19 -36.03
CA SER A 164 -27.95 25.71 -36.95
C SER A 164 -26.91 26.76 -37.38
N GLN A 165 -25.63 26.42 -37.22
CA GLN A 165 -24.62 26.94 -38.13
C GLN A 165 -23.85 25.78 -38.76
N ASN A 166 -23.93 25.76 -40.08
CA ASN A 166 -23.25 24.86 -40.99
C ASN A 166 -21.73 24.92 -40.81
N CYS A 167 -21.12 23.88 -40.24
CA CYS A 167 -19.73 23.58 -40.47
C CYS A 167 -19.62 22.30 -41.30
N ARG A 168 -19.08 22.44 -42.51
CA ARG A 168 -18.72 21.32 -43.37
C ARG A 168 -17.80 20.36 -42.60
N PRO A 169 -18.07 19.05 -42.56
CA PRO A 169 -17.19 18.10 -41.94
C PRO A 169 -15.93 17.94 -42.82
N SER A 170 -14.77 18.32 -42.26
CA SER A 170 -13.50 17.90 -42.82
C SER A 170 -13.45 16.37 -42.68
N ARG A 171 -13.33 15.67 -43.81
CA ARG A 171 -13.06 14.22 -43.85
C ARG A 171 -11.76 13.95 -43.06
N LYS A 172 -11.87 13.56 -41.80
CA LYS A 172 -10.79 12.90 -41.09
C LYS A 172 -10.53 11.59 -41.85
N LYS A 173 -9.31 11.43 -42.36
CA LYS A 173 -8.83 10.14 -42.82
C LYS A 173 -8.92 9.20 -41.62
N GLU A 174 -9.82 8.22 -41.68
CA GLU A 174 -9.83 7.11 -40.74
C GLU A 174 -8.51 6.34 -40.92
N THR A 175 -7.58 6.57 -40.00
CA THR A 175 -6.44 5.67 -39.84
C THR A 175 -6.98 4.42 -39.17
N ALA A 176 -6.82 3.26 -39.81
CA ALA A 176 -7.16 1.97 -39.24
C ALA A 176 -6.63 1.85 -37.80
N PRO A 177 -7.46 1.44 -36.83
CA PRO A 177 -7.03 1.33 -35.45
C PRO A 177 -5.87 0.33 -35.37
N ARG A 178 -4.71 0.79 -34.91
CA ARG A 178 -3.61 -0.10 -34.56
C ARG A 178 -4.12 -1.01 -33.46
N ALA A 179 -4.17 -2.33 -33.73
CA ALA A 179 -4.51 -3.33 -32.74
C ALA A 179 -3.59 -3.16 -31.52
N ALA A 180 -4.16 -2.67 -30.41
CA ALA A 180 -3.45 -2.63 -29.15
C ALA A 180 -3.16 -4.07 -28.74
N LYS A 181 -1.89 -4.44 -28.66
CA LYS A 181 -1.48 -5.74 -28.09
C LYS A 181 -1.98 -5.75 -26.65
N THR A 182 -3.08 -6.46 -26.41
CA THR A 182 -3.59 -6.69 -25.06
C THR A 182 -2.55 -7.50 -24.28
N ARG A 183 -2.09 -6.96 -23.15
CA ARG A 183 -1.21 -7.65 -22.21
C ARG A 183 -1.96 -8.68 -21.35
N LEU A 184 -3.19 -9.01 -21.71
CA LEU A 184 -4.04 -9.92 -20.95
C LEU A 184 -3.68 -11.36 -21.31
N LYS A 185 -3.51 -12.20 -20.27
CA LYS A 185 -3.38 -13.66 -20.45
C LYS A 185 -4.74 -14.16 -20.94
N VAL A 186 -4.76 -14.78 -22.10
CA VAL A 186 -5.96 -15.34 -22.72
C VAL A 186 -5.78 -16.85 -22.80
N ASP A 187 -6.72 -17.60 -22.23
CA ASP A 187 -6.65 -19.06 -22.17
C ASP A 187 -6.99 -19.72 -23.52
N LYS A 188 -7.88 -19.08 -24.29
CA LYS A 188 -8.29 -19.57 -25.60
C LYS A 188 -8.50 -18.38 -26.55
N VAL A 189 -7.97 -18.49 -27.76
CA VAL A 189 -8.24 -17.54 -28.83
C VAL A 189 -9.16 -18.22 -29.83
N ILE A 190 -10.31 -17.60 -30.09
CA ILE A 190 -11.24 -18.01 -31.16
C ILE A 190 -11.07 -16.98 -32.28
N VAL A 191 -10.63 -17.44 -33.44
CA VAL A 191 -10.51 -16.61 -34.63
C VAL A 191 -11.75 -16.84 -35.46
N HIS A 192 -12.45 -15.77 -35.80
CA HIS A 192 -13.57 -15.78 -36.75
C HIS A 192 -13.03 -15.26 -38.06
N GLU A 193 -13.01 -16.11 -39.05
CA GLU A 193 -12.64 -15.73 -40.41
C GLU A 193 -13.77 -14.95 -41.06
N ILE A 194 -13.46 -14.20 -42.14
CA ILE A 194 -14.48 -13.34 -42.80
C ILE A 194 -15.62 -14.18 -43.34
N GLU A 195 -15.32 -15.37 -43.84
CA GLU A 195 -16.26 -16.34 -44.35
C GLU A 195 -17.25 -16.86 -43.30
N ASP A 196 -16.89 -16.84 -42.03
CA ASP A 196 -17.73 -17.33 -40.93
C ASP A 196 -18.96 -16.40 -40.67
N TYR A 197 -18.84 -15.12 -41.00
CA TYR A 197 -19.88 -14.13 -40.70
C TYR A 197 -20.27 -13.23 -41.86
N TYR A 198 -19.57 -13.29 -42.99
CA TYR A 198 -19.87 -12.47 -44.16
C TYR A 198 -19.64 -13.23 -45.44
N GLN A 199 -20.70 -13.34 -46.24
CA GLN A 199 -20.62 -13.86 -47.60
C GLN A 199 -20.41 -12.70 -48.58
N LEU A 200 -19.34 -12.78 -49.37
CA LEU A 200 -19.09 -11.80 -50.42
C LEU A 200 -20.19 -11.86 -51.47
N PRO A 201 -20.84 -10.73 -51.82
CA PRO A 201 -21.79 -10.67 -52.90
C PRO A 201 -21.12 -11.07 -54.22
N ASP A 202 -21.90 -11.63 -55.16
CA ASP A 202 -21.43 -12.02 -56.48
C ASP A 202 -20.68 -10.89 -57.18
N GLY A 203 -19.45 -11.15 -57.60
CA GLY A 203 -18.58 -10.18 -58.26
C GLY A 203 -17.84 -9.22 -57.35
N ALA A 204 -18.10 -9.22 -56.03
CA ALA A 204 -17.35 -8.43 -55.06
C ALA A 204 -15.96 -9.04 -54.74
N ARG A 205 -14.99 -8.18 -54.42
CA ARG A 205 -13.62 -8.61 -54.06
C ARG A 205 -13.16 -7.82 -52.85
N LEU A 206 -12.41 -8.50 -51.97
CA LEU A 206 -11.74 -7.81 -50.87
C LEU A 206 -10.72 -6.80 -51.41
N MET A 207 -10.72 -5.61 -50.81
CA MET A 207 -9.77 -4.56 -51.17
C MET A 207 -8.34 -5.02 -50.81
N LYS A 208 -7.41 -4.70 -51.72
CA LYS A 208 -5.99 -5.01 -51.50
C LYS A 208 -5.21 -3.72 -51.21
N ARG A 209 -4.31 -3.79 -50.26
CA ARG A 209 -3.34 -2.75 -49.96
C ARG A 209 -1.95 -3.34 -50.05
N ASN A 210 -1.08 -2.77 -50.91
CA ASN A 210 0.27 -3.30 -51.17
C ASN A 210 0.30 -4.78 -51.62
N GLY A 211 -0.71 -5.22 -52.39
CA GLY A 211 -0.77 -6.60 -52.92
C GLY A 211 -1.41 -7.62 -51.95
N MET A 212 -1.64 -7.30 -50.70
CA MET A 212 -2.32 -8.15 -49.72
C MET A 212 -3.72 -7.62 -49.41
N ALA A 213 -4.63 -8.51 -48.99
CA ALA A 213 -5.96 -8.12 -48.55
C ALA A 213 -5.88 -7.07 -47.42
N ASP A 214 -6.66 -5.99 -47.53
CA ASP A 214 -6.70 -4.94 -46.50
C ASP A 214 -7.63 -5.39 -45.37
N VAL A 215 -7.12 -6.29 -44.53
CA VAL A 215 -7.83 -6.91 -43.40
C VAL A 215 -7.31 -6.32 -42.09
N TRP A 216 -8.23 -5.99 -41.19
CA TRP A 216 -7.91 -5.58 -39.82
C TRP A 216 -8.67 -6.43 -38.81
N GLU A 217 -8.25 -6.43 -37.54
CA GLU A 217 -8.83 -7.25 -36.49
C GLU A 217 -9.54 -6.37 -35.46
N TYR A 218 -10.77 -6.76 -35.10
CA TYR A 218 -11.41 -6.31 -33.87
C TYR A 218 -11.19 -7.36 -32.80
N ARG A 219 -10.72 -6.96 -31.64
CA ARG A 219 -10.44 -7.86 -30.53
C ARG A 219 -11.23 -7.42 -29.31
N PHE A 220 -11.93 -8.37 -28.68
CA PHE A 220 -12.58 -8.20 -27.38
C PHE A 220 -12.34 -9.45 -26.55
N ILE A 221 -12.56 -9.35 -25.24
CA ILE A 221 -12.36 -10.45 -24.29
C ILE A 221 -13.70 -10.79 -23.67
N GLU A 222 -14.09 -12.03 -23.81
CA GLU A 222 -15.24 -12.62 -23.15
C GLU A 222 -14.77 -13.38 -21.91
N HIS A 223 -15.40 -13.12 -20.76
CA HIS A 223 -15.20 -13.89 -19.55
C HIS A 223 -16.22 -15.03 -19.49
N VAL A 224 -15.75 -16.26 -19.71
CA VAL A 224 -16.59 -17.45 -19.63
C VAL A 224 -16.70 -17.88 -18.17
N ARG A 225 -17.93 -18.09 -17.69
CA ARG A 225 -18.17 -18.56 -16.31
C ARG A 225 -17.54 -19.93 -16.09
N ALA A 226 -16.82 -20.09 -14.97
CA ALA A 226 -16.41 -21.41 -14.49
C ALA A 226 -17.65 -22.27 -14.19
N HIS A 227 -17.59 -23.55 -14.47
CA HIS A 227 -18.61 -24.52 -14.12
C HIS A 227 -18.13 -25.45 -13.01
N ASN A 228 -19.06 -25.95 -12.19
CA ASN A 228 -18.75 -26.87 -11.12
C ASN A 228 -18.68 -28.30 -11.67
N VAL A 229 -17.67 -29.07 -11.19
CA VAL A 229 -17.53 -30.49 -11.52
C VAL A 229 -17.67 -31.28 -10.23
N GLU A 230 -18.62 -32.22 -10.22
CA GLU A 230 -18.78 -33.17 -9.13
C GLU A 230 -18.00 -34.46 -9.46
N HIS A 231 -17.08 -34.84 -8.56
CA HIS A 231 -16.35 -36.11 -8.67
C HIS A 231 -17.02 -37.16 -7.79
N VAL A 232 -17.49 -38.23 -8.39
CA VAL A 232 -18.15 -39.32 -7.68
C VAL A 232 -17.28 -40.57 -7.70
N TYR A 233 -16.79 -40.98 -6.54
CA TYR A 233 -16.00 -42.21 -6.37
C TYR A 233 -16.86 -43.27 -5.74
N LYS A 234 -17.06 -44.43 -6.42
CA LYS A 234 -17.74 -45.58 -5.89
C LYS A 234 -16.75 -46.39 -5.04
N VAL A 235 -17.03 -46.55 -3.76
CA VAL A 235 -16.18 -47.25 -2.79
C VAL A 235 -16.89 -48.46 -2.23
N ALA A 236 -16.17 -49.58 -2.11
CA ALA A 236 -16.68 -50.82 -1.53
C ALA A 236 -15.85 -51.25 -0.33
N ARG A 237 -16.49 -51.96 0.61
CA ARG A 237 -15.80 -52.61 1.73
C ARG A 237 -15.30 -53.99 1.30
N VAL A 238 -14.03 -54.25 1.56
CA VAL A 238 -13.37 -55.51 1.19
C VAL A 238 -13.00 -56.27 2.48
N LYS A 239 -13.27 -57.57 2.53
CA LYS A 239 -12.77 -58.43 3.58
C LYS A 239 -11.46 -59.05 3.11
N LEU A 240 -10.38 -58.84 3.86
CA LEU A 240 -9.07 -59.38 3.58
C LEU A 240 -8.96 -60.87 4.02
N ALA A 241 -7.91 -61.55 3.56
CA ALA A 241 -7.69 -62.98 3.86
C ALA A 241 -7.47 -63.25 5.36
N ASP A 242 -6.94 -62.27 6.10
CA ASP A 242 -6.75 -62.30 7.56
C ASP A 242 -8.05 -62.07 8.35
N GLY A 243 -9.17 -61.86 7.67
CA GLY A 243 -10.47 -61.58 8.27
C GLY A 243 -10.72 -60.10 8.59
N THR A 244 -9.75 -59.22 8.43
CA THR A 244 -9.91 -57.77 8.61
C THR A 244 -10.70 -57.14 7.47
N PHE A 245 -11.21 -55.93 7.70
CA PHE A 245 -11.96 -55.18 6.68
C PHE A 245 -11.25 -53.89 6.32
N THR A 246 -11.19 -53.59 5.04
CA THR A 246 -10.70 -52.32 4.48
C THR A 246 -11.68 -51.77 3.45
N ASN A 247 -11.56 -50.50 3.11
CA ASN A 247 -12.28 -49.91 1.99
C ASN A 247 -11.40 -49.92 0.73
N THR A 248 -12.02 -49.98 -0.44
CA THR A 248 -11.29 -49.93 -1.72
C THR A 248 -10.50 -48.66 -1.91
N MET A 249 -10.93 -47.56 -1.27
CA MET A 249 -10.14 -46.32 -1.20
C MET A 249 -10.54 -45.52 0.04
N GLU A 250 -9.65 -44.66 0.51
CA GLU A 250 -9.96 -43.61 1.46
C GLU A 250 -10.56 -42.40 0.75
N HIS A 251 -11.20 -41.50 1.49
CA HIS A 251 -11.77 -40.29 0.92
C HIS A 251 -10.65 -39.45 0.26
N PRO A 252 -10.76 -39.08 -1.05
CA PRO A 252 -9.68 -38.38 -1.79
C PRO A 252 -9.22 -37.09 -1.11
N LEU A 253 -10.10 -36.39 -0.38
CA LEU A 253 -9.80 -35.15 0.33
C LEU A 253 -9.66 -35.32 1.84
N LYS A 254 -9.37 -36.55 2.33
CA LYS A 254 -9.26 -36.86 3.77
C LYS A 254 -8.33 -35.91 4.51
N ASN A 255 -7.19 -35.62 3.92
CA ASN A 255 -6.15 -34.76 4.52
C ASN A 255 -6.56 -33.27 4.58
N LEU A 256 -7.52 -32.84 3.77
CA LEU A 256 -8.08 -31.48 3.81
C LEU A 256 -9.35 -31.38 4.66
N GLY A 257 -9.92 -32.54 5.10
CA GLY A 257 -11.05 -32.58 6.00
C GLY A 257 -12.38 -32.08 5.43
N GLY A 258 -12.54 -32.10 4.09
CA GLY A 258 -13.73 -31.52 3.48
C GLY A 258 -14.10 -32.06 2.11
N ILE A 259 -15.12 -31.43 1.51
CA ILE A 259 -15.67 -31.75 0.18
C ILE A 259 -15.18 -30.79 -0.90
N PHE A 260 -14.42 -29.75 -0.55
CA PHE A 260 -13.93 -28.80 -1.52
C PHE A 260 -12.57 -29.22 -2.07
N SER A 261 -12.44 -29.12 -3.38
CA SER A 261 -11.14 -29.32 -4.04
C SER A 261 -10.12 -28.27 -3.57
N PRO A 262 -8.81 -28.55 -3.71
CA PRO A 262 -7.75 -27.57 -3.46
C PRO A 262 -8.00 -26.23 -4.13
N ASP A 263 -8.46 -26.22 -5.38
CA ASP A 263 -8.73 -25.00 -6.14
C ASP A 263 -9.89 -24.19 -5.54
N LEU A 264 -11.02 -24.83 -5.23
CA LEU A 264 -12.16 -24.13 -4.63
C LEU A 264 -11.82 -23.59 -3.25
N LEU A 265 -11.10 -24.35 -2.43
CA LEU A 265 -10.65 -23.89 -1.11
C LEU A 265 -9.69 -22.71 -1.22
N ALA A 266 -8.70 -22.76 -2.13
CA ALA A 266 -7.80 -21.64 -2.41
C ALA A 266 -8.57 -20.40 -2.87
N ARG A 267 -9.56 -20.55 -3.76
CA ARG A 267 -10.45 -19.46 -4.20
C ARG A 267 -11.19 -18.82 -3.03
N LEU A 268 -11.78 -19.61 -2.12
CA LEU A 268 -12.51 -19.10 -0.96
C LEU A 268 -11.61 -18.31 0.00
N LEU A 269 -10.39 -18.79 0.21
CA LEU A 269 -9.39 -18.07 1.01
C LEU A 269 -8.97 -16.75 0.35
N CYS A 270 -8.73 -16.72 -0.95
CA CYS A 270 -8.43 -15.50 -1.67
C CYS A 270 -9.62 -14.52 -1.65
N LEU A 271 -10.86 -14.98 -1.84
CA LEU A 271 -12.03 -14.13 -1.73
C LEU A 271 -12.11 -13.45 -0.35
N LYS A 272 -11.78 -14.16 0.73
CA LYS A 272 -11.81 -13.61 2.09
C LYS A 272 -10.62 -12.68 2.37
N TYR A 273 -9.40 -13.13 2.15
CA TYR A 273 -8.19 -12.48 2.67
C TYR A 273 -7.49 -11.58 1.65
N ASP A 274 -7.60 -11.85 0.35
CA ASP A 274 -7.06 -10.98 -0.68
C ASP A 274 -8.10 -9.92 -1.13
N PHE A 275 -9.35 -10.36 -1.41
CA PHE A 275 -10.43 -9.46 -1.83
C PHE A 275 -11.30 -8.94 -0.68
N SER A 276 -10.98 -9.29 0.57
CA SER A 276 -11.69 -8.85 1.78
C SER A 276 -13.19 -9.10 1.74
N MET A 277 -13.63 -10.21 1.12
CA MET A 277 -15.04 -10.57 0.97
C MET A 277 -15.53 -11.37 2.19
N PRO A 278 -16.48 -10.86 3.00
CA PRO A 278 -17.07 -11.61 4.11
C PRO A 278 -17.74 -12.92 3.66
N GLU A 279 -17.71 -13.94 4.52
CA GLU A 279 -18.26 -15.27 4.24
C GLU A 279 -19.74 -15.23 3.80
N ASN A 280 -20.55 -14.37 4.40
CA ASN A 280 -21.94 -14.17 3.98
C ASN A 280 -22.10 -13.72 2.50
N ARG A 281 -21.15 -12.97 1.99
CA ARG A 281 -21.13 -12.57 0.58
C ARG A 281 -20.63 -13.72 -0.29
N GLN A 282 -19.65 -14.50 0.19
CA GLN A 282 -19.17 -15.69 -0.51
C GLN A 282 -20.27 -16.73 -0.66
N ILE A 283 -21.09 -16.98 0.37
CA ILE A 283 -22.24 -17.90 0.30
C ILE A 283 -23.23 -17.46 -0.78
N ARG A 284 -23.54 -16.15 -0.85
CA ARG A 284 -24.41 -15.62 -1.90
C ARG A 284 -23.80 -15.77 -3.30
N LEU A 285 -22.48 -15.61 -3.42
CA LEU A 285 -21.76 -15.82 -4.67
C LEU A 285 -21.85 -17.30 -5.08
N LEU A 286 -21.50 -18.21 -4.18
CA LEU A 286 -21.55 -19.66 -4.39
C LEU A 286 -22.97 -20.15 -4.75
N ALA A 287 -24.00 -19.64 -4.07
CA ALA A 287 -25.39 -19.99 -4.37
C ALA A 287 -25.79 -19.58 -5.81
N ARG A 288 -25.29 -18.45 -6.31
CA ARG A 288 -25.50 -18.02 -7.73
C ARG A 288 -24.74 -18.93 -8.72
N GLU A 289 -23.67 -19.55 -8.27
CA GLU A 289 -22.88 -20.52 -9.03
C GLU A 289 -23.41 -21.96 -8.86
N GLY A 290 -24.53 -22.15 -8.14
CA GLY A 290 -25.17 -23.47 -7.92
C GLY A 290 -24.65 -24.25 -6.72
N ILE A 291 -23.76 -23.66 -5.90
CA ILE A 291 -23.22 -24.29 -4.68
C ILE A 291 -23.96 -23.75 -3.46
N HIS A 292 -24.78 -24.58 -2.83
CA HIS A 292 -25.58 -24.23 -1.65
C HIS A 292 -24.94 -24.80 -0.39
N ILE A 293 -24.35 -23.93 0.45
CA ILE A 293 -23.74 -24.33 1.72
C ILE A 293 -24.15 -23.40 2.87
N SER A 294 -24.08 -23.92 4.10
CA SER A 294 -24.34 -23.11 5.29
C SER A 294 -23.14 -22.26 5.69
N ASN A 295 -23.39 -21.20 6.45
CA ASN A 295 -22.31 -20.37 7.06
C ASN A 295 -21.35 -21.23 7.90
N THR A 296 -21.90 -22.13 8.71
CA THR A 296 -21.11 -22.99 9.58
C THR A 296 -20.19 -23.91 8.77
N THR A 297 -20.71 -24.49 7.68
CA THR A 297 -19.93 -25.35 6.80
C THR A 297 -18.80 -24.58 6.14
N LEU A 298 -19.09 -23.40 5.55
CA LEU A 298 -18.05 -22.57 4.92
C LEU A 298 -16.98 -22.15 5.92
N ASN A 299 -17.39 -21.67 7.10
CA ASN A 299 -16.47 -21.26 8.15
C ASN A 299 -15.55 -22.41 8.60
N SER A 300 -16.11 -23.61 8.79
CA SER A 300 -15.34 -24.80 9.16
C SER A 300 -14.30 -25.17 8.07
N TYR A 301 -14.67 -25.09 6.80
CA TYR A 301 -13.73 -25.40 5.71
C TYR A 301 -12.60 -24.38 5.61
N ILE A 302 -12.91 -23.09 5.71
CA ILE A 302 -11.92 -22.02 5.74
C ILE A 302 -10.96 -22.21 6.92
N HIS A 303 -11.52 -22.44 8.11
CA HIS A 303 -10.74 -22.64 9.33
C HIS A 303 -9.82 -23.87 9.23
N ASN A 304 -10.36 -25.02 8.89
CA ASN A 304 -9.59 -26.27 8.75
C ASN A 304 -8.52 -26.15 7.66
N GLY A 305 -8.86 -25.54 6.52
CA GLY A 305 -7.90 -25.32 5.43
C GLY A 305 -6.70 -24.50 5.88
N ILE A 306 -6.94 -23.40 6.60
CA ILE A 306 -5.84 -22.55 7.11
C ILE A 306 -5.05 -23.30 8.19
N SER A 307 -5.70 -24.02 9.09
CA SER A 307 -5.01 -24.81 10.13
C SER A 307 -4.05 -25.82 9.50
N ARG A 308 -4.46 -26.50 8.42
CA ARG A 308 -3.59 -27.42 7.69
C ARG A 308 -2.40 -26.71 7.02
N LEU A 309 -2.61 -25.52 6.46
CA LEU A 309 -1.52 -24.72 5.91
C LEU A 309 -0.54 -24.27 7.00
N ARG A 310 -1.06 -23.92 8.19
CA ARG A 310 -0.24 -23.56 9.35
C ARG A 310 0.64 -24.74 9.80
N GLU A 311 0.03 -25.89 10.08
CA GLU A 311 0.75 -27.11 10.45
C GLU A 311 1.82 -27.48 9.41
N PHE A 312 1.55 -27.20 8.13
CA PHE A 312 2.46 -27.55 7.05
C PHE A 312 3.61 -26.56 6.86
N MET A 313 3.38 -25.24 6.97
CA MET A 313 4.33 -24.23 6.52
C MET A 313 4.77 -23.22 7.58
N GLU A 314 4.03 -23.02 8.69
CA GLU A 314 4.24 -21.87 9.58
C GLU A 314 5.64 -21.82 10.19
N ASP A 315 6.15 -22.96 10.68
CA ASP A 315 7.45 -23.02 11.33
C ASP A 315 8.59 -22.64 10.37
N VAL A 316 8.58 -23.21 9.18
CA VAL A 316 9.60 -22.92 8.13
C VAL A 316 9.52 -21.47 7.68
N PHE A 317 8.30 -20.96 7.53
CA PHE A 317 8.09 -19.57 7.13
C PHE A 317 8.61 -18.60 8.20
N LYS A 318 8.25 -18.82 9.45
CA LYS A 318 8.68 -18.03 10.61
C LYS A 318 10.19 -18.06 10.76
N GLU A 319 10.80 -19.26 10.76
CA GLU A 319 12.25 -19.43 10.86
C GLU A 319 12.99 -18.68 9.75
N PHE A 320 12.51 -18.77 8.52
CA PHE A 320 13.14 -18.10 7.39
C PHE A 320 13.08 -16.57 7.50
N VAL A 321 11.96 -16.01 7.97
CA VAL A 321 11.85 -14.57 8.24
C VAL A 321 12.76 -14.14 9.38
N GLN A 322 12.92 -14.96 10.44
CA GLN A 322 13.83 -14.68 11.55
C GLN A 322 15.32 -14.73 11.15
N GLN A 323 15.67 -15.41 10.07
CA GLN A 323 17.04 -15.44 9.52
C GLN A 323 17.35 -14.24 8.62
N ALA A 324 16.41 -13.35 8.34
CA ALA A 324 16.64 -12.16 7.54
C ALA A 324 17.64 -11.21 8.24
N LYS A 325 18.46 -10.49 7.47
CA LYS A 325 19.41 -9.50 8.01
C LYS A 325 18.75 -8.18 8.41
N TYR A 326 17.59 -7.88 7.81
CA TYR A 326 16.85 -6.65 8.05
C TYR A 326 15.36 -6.92 8.06
N LEU A 327 14.70 -6.46 9.11
CA LEU A 327 13.26 -6.54 9.31
C LEU A 327 12.67 -5.14 9.51
N MET A 328 11.47 -4.95 9.02
CA MET A 328 10.61 -3.83 9.38
C MET A 328 9.46 -4.39 10.23
N VAL A 329 9.17 -3.76 11.35
CA VAL A 329 8.19 -4.25 12.32
C VAL A 329 7.14 -3.17 12.57
N ASP A 330 5.90 -3.58 12.63
CA ASP A 330 4.74 -2.73 12.94
C ASP A 330 3.65 -3.58 13.59
N GLU A 331 2.76 -2.96 14.35
CA GLU A 331 1.61 -3.63 14.94
C GLU A 331 0.29 -2.93 14.60
N THR A 332 -0.77 -3.73 14.56
CA THR A 332 -2.12 -3.23 14.34
C THR A 332 -3.12 -3.87 15.29
N THR A 333 -4.28 -3.23 15.47
CA THR A 333 -5.31 -3.76 16.34
C THR A 333 -6.40 -4.47 15.56
N GLU A 334 -6.88 -5.59 16.11
CA GLU A 334 -8.03 -6.37 15.65
C GLU A 334 -9.04 -6.51 16.78
N LEU A 335 -10.32 -6.69 16.42
CA LEU A 335 -11.40 -6.98 17.38
C LEU A 335 -11.64 -8.49 17.38
N VAL A 336 -11.20 -9.18 18.45
CA VAL A 336 -11.19 -10.64 18.54
C VAL A 336 -12.12 -11.11 19.65
N GLY A 337 -12.92 -12.16 19.36
CA GLY A 337 -13.77 -12.83 20.33
C GLY A 337 -12.92 -13.65 21.30
N VAL A 338 -13.13 -13.41 22.59
CA VAL A 338 -12.49 -14.15 23.69
C VAL A 338 -13.58 -14.74 24.57
N GLU A 339 -13.35 -15.96 25.05
CA GLU A 339 -14.24 -16.56 26.03
C GLU A 339 -14.00 -15.92 27.40
N THR A 340 -15.07 -15.56 28.08
CA THR A 340 -15.06 -15.04 29.44
C THR A 340 -16.06 -15.83 30.30
N PRO A 341 -15.95 -15.80 31.63
CA PRO A 341 -16.92 -16.48 32.51
C PRO A 341 -18.39 -16.07 32.27
N GLU A 342 -18.60 -14.88 31.73
CA GLU A 342 -19.90 -14.30 31.42
C GLU A 342 -20.37 -14.59 29.98
N GLY A 343 -19.57 -15.36 29.20
CA GLY A 343 -19.81 -15.67 27.81
C GLY A 343 -18.80 -15.01 26.88
N LYS A 344 -19.08 -15.04 25.59
CA LYS A 344 -18.17 -14.51 24.56
C LYS A 344 -18.17 -12.99 24.54
N ALA A 345 -16.98 -12.37 24.69
CA ALA A 345 -16.76 -10.93 24.60
C ALA A 345 -15.78 -10.60 23.47
N TYR A 346 -15.93 -9.43 22.84
CA TYR A 346 -14.99 -8.95 21.83
C TYR A 346 -14.02 -7.94 22.43
N ARG A 347 -12.73 -8.23 22.32
CA ARG A 347 -11.66 -7.38 22.86
C ARG A 347 -10.70 -6.93 21.77
N ARG A 348 -10.15 -5.72 21.94
CA ARG A 348 -9.10 -5.22 21.06
C ARG A 348 -7.81 -5.98 21.35
N LYS A 349 -7.31 -6.66 20.35
CA LYS A 349 -6.11 -7.48 20.37
C LYS A 349 -5.12 -6.97 19.31
N TYR A 350 -3.84 -7.36 19.40
CA TYR A 350 -2.79 -6.88 18.51
C TYR A 350 -2.28 -7.98 17.60
N LEU A 351 -2.07 -7.58 16.35
CA LEU A 351 -1.41 -8.36 15.32
C LEU A 351 -0.11 -7.65 14.96
N TRP A 352 0.99 -8.39 14.92
CA TRP A 352 2.32 -7.91 14.58
C TRP A 352 2.67 -8.30 13.16
N ALA A 353 3.37 -7.44 12.41
CA ALA A 353 3.95 -7.76 11.12
C ALA A 353 5.47 -7.66 11.19
N PHE A 354 6.15 -8.69 10.73
CA PHE A 354 7.59 -8.77 10.56
C PHE A 354 7.87 -8.86 9.06
N PHE A 355 8.28 -7.76 8.46
CA PHE A 355 8.50 -7.66 7.02
C PHE A 355 9.98 -7.76 6.68
N ALA A 356 10.38 -8.88 6.07
CA ALA A 356 11.70 -9.14 5.53
C ALA A 356 11.77 -8.64 4.08
N LYS A 357 12.05 -7.35 3.89
CA LYS A 357 11.98 -6.65 2.60
C LYS A 357 12.82 -7.32 1.51
N HIS A 358 14.06 -7.71 1.82
CA HIS A 358 15.00 -8.22 0.83
C HIS A 358 14.62 -9.58 0.25
N VAL A 359 13.95 -10.40 1.06
CA VAL A 359 13.41 -11.69 0.63
C VAL A 359 11.94 -11.62 0.25
N LYS A 360 11.34 -10.41 0.29
CA LYS A 360 9.94 -10.17 -0.06
C LYS A 360 8.95 -11.06 0.70
N LEU A 361 9.19 -11.30 1.98
CA LEU A 361 8.31 -12.05 2.86
C LEU A 361 7.82 -11.18 4.00
N VAL A 362 6.54 -11.30 4.34
CA VAL A 362 5.95 -10.70 5.54
C VAL A 362 5.31 -11.80 6.38
N TYR A 363 5.69 -11.88 7.66
CA TYR A 363 5.10 -12.78 8.63
C TYR A 363 4.23 -11.99 9.60
N TYR A 364 2.94 -12.31 9.62
CA TYR A 364 2.01 -11.76 10.61
C TYR A 364 1.95 -12.71 11.79
N HIS A 365 2.14 -12.16 12.97
CA HIS A 365 2.20 -12.93 14.21
C HIS A 365 1.10 -12.48 15.18
N TYR A 366 0.26 -13.42 15.58
CA TYR A 366 -0.73 -13.25 16.61
C TYR A 366 -0.33 -14.07 17.84
N ASN A 367 -0.04 -13.40 18.96
CA ASN A 367 0.30 -14.04 20.22
C ASN A 367 -0.69 -13.61 21.30
N ASN A 368 -1.81 -14.28 21.41
CA ASN A 368 -2.92 -13.97 22.33
C ASN A 368 -3.34 -12.49 22.32
N GLY A 369 -3.01 -11.79 21.22
CA GLY A 369 -3.27 -10.38 21.01
C GLY A 369 -2.55 -9.45 21.98
N SER A 370 -1.44 -9.87 22.52
CA SER A 370 -0.61 -9.04 23.40
C SER A 370 0.08 -7.91 22.62
N ARG A 371 0.18 -6.73 23.22
CA ARG A 371 1.03 -5.61 22.79
C ARG A 371 2.32 -5.52 23.60
N ALA A 372 2.53 -6.45 24.54
CA ALA A 372 3.68 -6.43 25.41
C ALA A 372 4.99 -6.56 24.63
N SER A 373 6.05 -6.00 25.18
CA SER A 373 7.42 -6.10 24.64
C SER A 373 7.87 -7.54 24.43
N ASP A 374 7.32 -8.46 25.21
CA ASP A 374 7.68 -9.87 25.16
C ASP A 374 7.37 -10.53 23.81
N VAL A 375 6.34 -10.05 23.08
CA VAL A 375 6.01 -10.59 21.75
C VAL A 375 7.14 -10.32 20.76
N ALA A 376 7.57 -9.05 20.64
CA ALA A 376 8.68 -8.69 19.77
C ALA A 376 10.00 -9.29 20.31
N LYS A 377 10.19 -9.32 21.61
CA LYS A 377 11.38 -9.89 22.26
C LYS A 377 11.53 -11.38 21.95
N THR A 378 10.46 -12.17 22.16
CA THR A 378 10.46 -13.61 21.88
C THR A 378 10.64 -13.90 20.40
N PHE A 379 10.01 -13.12 19.52
CA PHE A 379 10.18 -13.31 18.08
C PHE A 379 11.62 -13.00 17.63
N LEU A 380 12.24 -11.98 18.21
CA LEU A 380 13.57 -11.48 17.85
C LEU A 380 14.70 -11.98 18.79
N GLU A 381 14.42 -12.95 19.67
CA GLU A 381 15.36 -13.42 20.70
C GLU A 381 16.72 -13.87 20.12
N HIS A 382 16.69 -14.54 18.99
CA HIS A 382 17.88 -15.03 18.29
C HIS A 382 18.23 -14.22 17.04
N PHE A 383 17.52 -13.11 16.83
CA PHE A 383 17.73 -12.27 15.65
C PHE A 383 19.02 -11.44 15.80
N MET A 384 19.88 -11.52 14.79
CA MET A 384 21.13 -10.74 14.70
C MET A 384 21.11 -9.91 13.43
N GLY A 385 20.52 -8.73 13.49
CA GLY A 385 20.38 -7.87 12.32
C GLY A 385 19.84 -6.50 12.66
N SER A 386 19.27 -5.84 11.67
CA SER A 386 18.70 -4.50 11.80
C SER A 386 17.19 -4.57 11.83
N VAL A 387 16.54 -3.79 12.70
CA VAL A 387 15.10 -3.70 12.82
C VAL A 387 14.66 -2.25 12.69
N SER A 388 13.81 -1.96 11.70
CA SER A 388 13.13 -0.66 11.59
C SER A 388 11.75 -0.70 12.21
N THR A 389 11.45 0.30 13.05
CA THR A 389 10.16 0.41 13.73
C THR A 389 9.66 1.86 13.75
N ASP A 390 8.44 2.05 14.21
CA ASP A 390 7.95 3.36 14.62
C ASP A 390 8.58 3.82 15.96
N GLY A 391 8.09 4.92 16.51
CA GLY A 391 8.57 5.44 17.80
C GLY A 391 7.93 4.81 19.04
N TYR A 392 7.29 3.66 18.93
CA TYR A 392 6.66 3.02 20.08
C TYR A 392 7.70 2.60 21.13
N THR A 393 7.40 2.89 22.39
CA THR A 393 8.37 2.75 23.50
C THR A 393 8.86 1.33 23.74
N VAL A 394 8.09 0.34 23.33
CA VAL A 394 8.45 -1.09 23.43
C VAL A 394 9.75 -1.40 22.71
N TYR A 395 10.00 -0.78 21.58
CA TYR A 395 11.20 -1.05 20.77
C TYR A 395 12.49 -0.45 21.37
N ARG A 396 12.39 0.42 22.40
CA ARG A 396 13.56 0.94 23.12
C ARG A 396 14.37 -0.13 23.84
N MET A 397 13.79 -1.31 24.07
CA MET A 397 14.53 -2.46 24.59
C MET A 397 15.73 -2.84 23.71
N PHE A 398 15.69 -2.49 22.41
CA PHE A 398 16.77 -2.72 21.46
C PHE A 398 17.81 -1.59 21.45
N ASP A 399 17.60 -0.49 22.17
CA ASP A 399 18.52 0.64 22.24
C ASP A 399 19.64 0.42 23.29
N GLY A 400 19.63 -0.69 24.04
CA GLY A 400 20.68 -1.07 25.00
C GLY A 400 22.04 -1.24 24.32
N GLU A 401 23.13 -1.12 25.09
CA GLU A 401 24.51 -1.33 24.60
C GLU A 401 24.77 -2.79 24.27
N ASP A 402 24.16 -3.71 25.01
CA ASP A 402 24.28 -5.16 24.86
C ASP A 402 23.32 -5.73 23.78
N SER A 403 22.54 -4.87 23.13
CA SER A 403 21.58 -5.34 22.11
C SER A 403 22.31 -5.86 20.87
N LYS A 404 22.03 -7.10 20.50
CA LYS A 404 22.47 -7.70 19.23
C LYS A 404 21.71 -7.15 18.03
N VAL A 405 20.60 -6.45 18.27
CA VAL A 405 19.72 -5.87 17.24
C VAL A 405 20.07 -4.41 17.03
N LEU A 406 20.34 -4.02 15.80
CA LEU A 406 20.48 -2.62 15.42
C LEU A 406 19.10 -2.00 15.21
N HIS A 407 18.61 -1.24 16.18
CA HIS A 407 17.32 -0.56 16.10
C HIS A 407 17.42 0.71 15.26
N ILE A 408 16.53 0.86 14.26
CA ILE A 408 16.45 1.98 13.33
C ILE A 408 15.07 2.64 13.45
N GLY A 409 15.05 3.93 13.77
CA GLY A 409 13.83 4.70 13.93
C GLY A 409 13.28 5.23 12.60
N CYS A 410 11.97 5.43 12.54
CA CYS A 410 11.26 5.93 11.35
C CYS A 410 11.29 7.46 11.27
N TRP A 411 11.95 8.01 10.24
CA TRP A 411 11.99 9.45 10.00
C TRP A 411 10.65 10.04 9.53
N THR A 412 9.76 9.24 8.94
CA THR A 412 8.41 9.69 8.59
C THR A 412 7.60 10.05 9.84
N HIS A 413 7.67 9.23 10.89
CA HIS A 413 7.00 9.53 12.16
C HIS A 413 7.58 10.78 12.82
N CYS A 414 8.91 10.92 12.84
CA CYS A 414 9.56 12.13 13.30
C CYS A 414 9.07 13.36 12.52
N ARG A 415 9.11 13.32 11.19
CA ARG A 415 8.68 14.42 10.33
C ARG A 415 7.20 14.79 10.54
N ARG A 416 6.32 13.81 10.75
CA ARG A 416 4.88 14.04 10.96
C ARG A 416 4.64 14.95 12.16
N LEU A 417 5.32 14.71 13.28
CA LEU A 417 5.18 15.56 14.47
C LEU A 417 5.63 17.00 14.23
N TRP A 418 6.69 17.21 13.45
CA TRP A 418 7.11 18.56 13.08
C TRP A 418 6.13 19.23 12.11
N VAL A 419 5.53 18.49 11.18
CA VAL A 419 4.48 18.99 10.28
C VAL A 419 3.23 19.36 11.09
N ASP A 420 2.84 18.56 12.08
CA ASP A 420 1.70 18.86 12.96
C ASP A 420 1.96 20.11 13.83
N ALA A 421 3.22 20.39 14.17
CA ALA A 421 3.62 21.57 14.93
C ALA A 421 3.72 22.85 14.06
N LEU A 422 3.92 22.73 12.75
CA LEU A 422 4.15 23.85 11.83
C LEU A 422 3.07 24.95 11.87
N PRO A 423 1.76 24.65 11.95
CA PRO A 423 0.74 25.68 12.05
C PRO A 423 0.85 26.55 13.30
N SER A 424 1.45 26.01 14.38
CA SER A 424 1.62 26.71 15.66
C SER A 424 2.94 27.46 15.77
N ASP A 425 3.98 27.01 15.07
CA ASP A 425 5.29 27.66 15.05
C ASP A 425 6.07 27.32 13.76
N ARG A 426 6.41 28.37 13.00
CA ARG A 426 7.11 28.25 11.72
C ARG A 426 8.57 27.76 11.84
N THR A 427 9.18 27.84 13.02
CA THR A 427 10.52 27.31 13.26
C THR A 427 10.60 25.80 13.07
N ALA A 428 9.44 25.09 13.05
CA ALA A 428 9.35 23.69 12.66
C ALA A 428 9.91 23.43 11.25
N MET A 429 9.87 24.40 10.32
CA MET A 429 10.44 24.27 8.98
C MET A 429 11.96 24.02 9.01
N ASP A 430 12.66 24.56 10.00
CA ASP A 430 14.10 24.35 10.18
C ASP A 430 14.49 22.87 10.36
N ILE A 431 13.50 22.01 10.69
CA ILE A 431 13.66 20.57 10.83
C ILE A 431 12.97 19.81 9.69
N ILE A 432 11.82 20.30 9.22
CA ILE A 432 11.05 19.66 8.14
C ILE A 432 11.85 19.63 6.83
N ASP A 433 12.48 20.76 6.46
CA ASP A 433 13.24 20.90 5.22
C ASP A 433 14.48 19.98 5.20
N PRO A 434 15.34 19.96 6.23
CA PRO A 434 16.44 19.01 6.27
C PRO A 434 16.01 17.53 6.24
N ILE A 435 14.89 17.18 6.89
CA ILE A 435 14.34 15.82 6.77
C ILE A 435 13.91 15.57 5.31
N GLY A 436 13.32 16.56 4.64
CA GLY A 436 13.00 16.49 3.23
C GLY A 436 14.23 16.25 2.34
N ASP A 437 15.37 16.90 2.63
CA ASP A 437 16.64 16.65 1.93
C ASP A 437 17.11 15.20 2.09
N MET A 438 16.94 14.62 3.29
CA MET A 438 17.28 13.23 3.52
C MET A 438 16.43 12.28 2.65
N PHE A 439 15.13 12.53 2.53
CA PHE A 439 14.25 11.73 1.66
C PHE A 439 14.63 11.87 0.19
N ARG A 440 14.96 13.08 -0.28
CA ARG A 440 15.46 13.31 -1.64
C ARG A 440 16.75 12.53 -1.92
N ASN A 441 17.67 12.50 -0.97
CA ASN A 441 18.89 11.70 -1.10
C ASN A 441 18.57 10.20 -1.25
N GLU A 442 17.64 9.67 -0.45
CA GLU A 442 17.24 8.26 -0.54
C GLU A 442 16.58 7.94 -1.90
N ASP A 443 15.75 8.84 -2.43
CA ASP A 443 15.14 8.68 -3.74
C ASP A 443 16.19 8.69 -4.86
N LEU A 444 17.21 9.54 -4.73
CA LEU A 444 18.35 9.56 -5.64
C LEU A 444 19.12 8.24 -5.58
N PHE A 445 19.43 7.73 -4.38
CA PHE A 445 20.13 6.45 -4.22
C PHE A 445 19.36 5.28 -4.84
N ARG A 446 18.03 5.30 -4.70
CA ARG A 446 17.13 4.30 -5.29
C ARG A 446 17.11 4.40 -6.83
N THR A 447 17.04 5.62 -7.36
CA THR A 447 17.08 5.89 -8.81
C THR A 447 18.40 5.41 -9.42
N MET A 448 19.50 5.63 -8.72
CA MET A 448 20.83 5.17 -9.12
C MET A 448 21.05 3.66 -8.90
N LYS A 449 20.08 2.96 -8.31
CA LYS A 449 20.15 1.52 -7.99
C LYS A 449 21.42 1.13 -7.20
N LEU A 450 21.80 1.96 -6.23
CA LEU A 450 23.00 1.72 -5.43
C LEU A 450 22.85 0.49 -4.53
N SER A 451 23.95 -0.21 -4.32
CA SER A 451 24.01 -1.31 -3.34
C SER A 451 23.95 -0.78 -1.90
N GLY A 452 23.62 -1.64 -0.92
CA GLY A 452 23.57 -1.25 0.48
C GLY A 452 24.87 -0.60 0.99
N GLU A 453 26.04 -1.14 0.62
CA GLU A 453 27.32 -0.55 0.99
C GLU A 453 27.53 0.84 0.38
N GLN A 454 27.17 1.02 -0.88
CA GLN A 454 27.23 2.32 -1.55
C GLN A 454 26.27 3.34 -0.90
N ILE A 455 25.06 2.90 -0.55
CA ILE A 455 24.08 3.75 0.17
C ILE A 455 24.66 4.17 1.52
N LYS A 456 25.23 3.23 2.29
CA LYS A 456 25.86 3.53 3.57
C LYS A 456 26.97 4.58 3.42
N GLU A 457 27.84 4.43 2.44
CA GLU A 457 28.90 5.42 2.16
C GLU A 457 28.31 6.80 1.80
N LYS A 458 27.30 6.84 0.92
CA LYS A 458 26.62 8.07 0.54
C LYS A 458 25.90 8.73 1.73
N ARG A 459 25.25 7.95 2.59
CA ARG A 459 24.63 8.47 3.82
C ARG A 459 25.66 9.10 4.75
N LEU A 460 26.85 8.51 4.87
CA LEU A 460 27.92 9.09 5.66
C LEU A 460 28.41 10.44 5.09
N LYS A 461 28.37 10.61 3.77
CA LYS A 461 28.80 11.86 3.11
C LYS A 461 27.70 12.93 3.06
N LEU A 462 26.46 12.54 2.73
CA LEU A 462 25.37 13.47 2.44
C LEU A 462 24.35 13.59 3.58
N THR A 463 24.01 12.49 4.24
CA THR A 463 22.95 12.47 5.26
C THR A 463 23.50 12.80 6.65
N ARG A 464 24.74 12.39 6.99
CA ARG A 464 25.33 12.70 8.30
C ARG A 464 25.37 14.21 8.61
N PRO A 465 25.84 15.10 7.72
CA PRO A 465 25.85 16.54 8.00
C PRO A 465 24.44 17.11 8.24
N ILE A 466 23.44 16.55 7.54
CA ILE A 466 22.03 16.94 7.74
C ILE A 466 21.57 16.52 9.14
N LEU A 467 21.87 15.30 9.55
CA LEU A 467 21.55 14.81 10.90
C LEU A 467 22.20 15.65 11.99
N GLU A 468 23.47 16.00 11.84
CA GLU A 468 24.21 16.86 12.80
C GLU A 468 23.55 18.24 12.92
N ARG A 469 23.12 18.83 11.80
CA ARG A 469 22.39 20.10 11.76
C ARG A 469 21.03 19.98 12.46
N ILE A 470 20.26 18.91 12.18
CA ILE A 470 18.98 18.65 12.84
C ILE A 470 19.19 18.51 14.36
N HIS A 471 20.16 17.72 14.78
CA HIS A 471 20.44 17.50 16.20
C HIS A 471 20.77 18.81 16.92
N HIS A 472 21.68 19.60 16.35
CA HIS A 472 22.06 20.88 16.92
C HIS A 472 20.85 21.81 17.08
N LYS A 473 20.04 21.94 16.05
CA LYS A 473 18.81 22.76 16.07
C LYS A 473 17.82 22.26 17.13
N VAL A 474 17.54 20.96 17.19
CA VAL A 474 16.60 20.39 18.16
C VAL A 474 17.08 20.57 19.60
N VAL A 475 18.38 20.43 19.86
CA VAL A 475 18.98 20.71 21.18
C VAL A 475 18.83 22.18 21.57
N MET A 476 19.04 23.11 20.62
CA MET A 476 18.80 24.54 20.86
C MET A 476 17.32 24.82 21.14
N MET A 477 16.40 24.23 20.36
CA MET A 477 14.96 24.38 20.57
C MET A 477 14.51 23.82 21.94
N MET A 478 15.14 22.76 22.44
CA MET A 478 14.85 22.21 23.75
C MET A 478 15.18 23.18 24.91
N GLN A 479 16.13 24.09 24.71
CA GLN A 479 16.51 25.11 25.69
C GLN A 479 15.60 26.35 25.64
N ASP A 480 14.82 26.54 24.59
CA ASP A 480 13.91 27.67 24.44
C ASP A 480 12.60 27.40 25.20
N THR A 481 12.45 28.06 26.35
CA THR A 481 11.27 27.89 27.23
C THR A 481 9.97 28.31 26.58
N LYS A 482 9.99 29.32 25.67
CA LYS A 482 8.78 29.79 24.97
C LYS A 482 8.34 28.76 23.94
N LEU A 483 9.30 28.22 23.19
CA LEU A 483 9.04 27.18 22.22
C LEU A 483 8.56 25.90 22.89
N MET A 484 9.17 25.50 24.01
CA MET A 484 8.78 24.33 24.80
C MET A 484 7.44 24.49 25.54
N ALA A 485 6.94 25.71 25.69
CA ALA A 485 5.57 25.95 26.20
C ALA A 485 4.50 25.54 25.17
N ASN A 486 4.84 25.53 23.88
CA ASN A 486 3.96 25.02 22.82
C ASN A 486 3.92 23.49 22.86
N GLU A 487 2.73 22.91 23.08
CA GLU A 487 2.57 21.46 23.26
C GLU A 487 3.01 20.65 22.03
N LEU A 488 2.67 21.11 20.82
CA LEU A 488 3.01 20.40 19.58
C LEU A 488 4.53 20.45 19.30
N MET A 489 5.14 21.61 19.48
CA MET A 489 6.59 21.77 19.38
C MET A 489 7.32 20.91 20.43
N ARG A 490 6.87 20.94 21.69
CA ARG A 490 7.42 20.10 22.75
C ARG A 490 7.33 18.60 22.41
N LYS A 491 6.21 18.14 21.85
CA LYS A 491 6.06 16.74 21.39
C LYS A 491 7.06 16.39 20.31
N ALA A 492 7.22 17.26 19.31
CA ALA A 492 8.16 17.05 18.20
C ALA A 492 9.63 17.03 18.68
N VAL A 493 10.03 18.00 19.51
CA VAL A 493 11.37 18.08 20.13
C VAL A 493 11.64 16.82 20.97
N ASN A 494 10.74 16.51 21.92
CA ASN A 494 10.93 15.38 22.83
C ASN A 494 10.98 14.05 22.07
N TYR A 495 10.13 13.85 21.04
CA TYR A 495 10.20 12.67 20.21
C TYR A 495 11.55 12.55 19.53
N THR A 496 12.02 13.61 18.90
CA THR A 496 13.28 13.61 18.14
C THR A 496 14.46 13.29 19.07
N ILE A 497 14.54 13.91 20.24
CA ILE A 497 15.61 13.65 21.21
C ILE A 497 15.51 12.22 21.75
N ASN A 498 14.32 11.79 22.15
CA ASN A 498 14.10 10.47 22.74
C ASN A 498 14.39 9.32 21.75
N GLN A 499 14.18 9.55 20.45
CA GLN A 499 14.44 8.57 19.40
C GLN A 499 15.77 8.81 18.68
N TRP A 500 16.59 9.77 19.13
CA TRP A 500 17.79 10.18 18.39
C TRP A 500 18.75 9.04 18.10
N LYS A 501 18.95 8.13 19.08
CA LYS A 501 19.83 6.97 18.92
C LYS A 501 19.37 6.08 17.77
N SER A 502 18.10 5.69 17.75
CA SER A 502 17.52 4.86 16.69
C SER A 502 17.44 5.59 15.35
N LEU A 503 17.05 6.87 15.32
CA LEU A 503 16.99 7.68 14.11
C LEU A 503 18.37 7.82 13.44
N LYS A 504 19.44 8.01 14.22
CA LYS A 504 20.82 8.11 13.73
C LYS A 504 21.35 6.78 13.18
N ASN A 505 20.84 5.65 13.62
CA ASN A 505 21.33 4.34 13.22
C ASN A 505 21.13 4.02 11.74
N ILE A 506 20.31 4.80 11.01
CA ILE A 506 20.20 4.72 9.55
C ILE A 506 21.56 4.85 8.84
N LEU A 507 22.53 5.52 9.44
CA LEU A 507 23.89 5.66 8.91
C LEU A 507 24.71 4.38 8.96
N LYS A 508 24.30 3.41 9.80
CA LYS A 508 25.04 2.16 10.01
C LYS A 508 24.64 1.05 9.05
N GLU A 509 23.40 1.12 8.52
CA GLU A 509 22.83 0.06 7.70
C GLU A 509 22.30 0.61 6.38
N GLY A 510 23.01 0.35 5.29
CA GLY A 510 22.66 0.89 3.98
C GLY A 510 21.45 0.21 3.33
N SER A 511 21.14 -1.02 3.71
CA SER A 511 19.99 -1.76 3.19
C SER A 511 18.68 -1.38 3.87
N ALA A 512 18.74 -0.68 5.02
CA ALA A 512 17.56 -0.25 5.74
C ALA A 512 16.87 0.95 5.07
N GLU A 513 15.54 1.00 5.19
CA GLU A 513 14.73 2.12 4.76
C GLU A 513 14.73 3.26 5.78
N ILE A 514 14.70 4.50 5.30
CA ILE A 514 14.60 5.69 6.15
C ILE A 514 13.24 5.80 6.85
N SER A 515 12.23 5.08 6.37
CA SER A 515 10.88 5.08 6.92
C SER A 515 10.30 3.67 7.06
N ASN A 516 9.36 3.49 8.00
CA ASN A 516 8.64 2.23 8.20
C ASN A 516 7.38 2.09 7.31
N ASN A 517 7.15 3.02 6.36
CA ASN A 517 5.94 3.08 5.54
C ASN A 517 5.67 1.80 4.76
N LEU A 518 6.70 1.07 4.34
CA LEU A 518 6.54 -0.18 3.60
C LEU A 518 5.89 -1.26 4.49
N CYS A 519 6.23 -1.33 5.77
CA CYS A 519 5.59 -2.23 6.73
C CYS A 519 4.15 -1.78 7.03
N GLU A 520 3.93 -0.49 7.25
CA GLU A 520 2.58 0.06 7.43
C GLU A 520 1.65 -0.26 6.25
N GLN A 521 2.17 -0.25 5.02
CA GLN A 521 1.41 -0.64 3.84
C GLN A 521 0.97 -2.11 3.89
N ARG A 522 1.76 -2.99 4.50
CA ARG A 522 1.40 -4.40 4.68
C ARG A 522 0.25 -4.58 5.67
N MET A 523 0.03 -3.63 6.58
CA MET A 523 -1.12 -3.65 7.50
C MET A 523 -2.46 -3.25 6.85
N LYS A 524 -2.43 -2.60 5.68
CA LYS A 524 -3.67 -2.13 5.00
C LYS A 524 -4.64 -3.27 4.64
N PRO A 525 -4.22 -4.42 4.09
CA PRO A 525 -5.11 -5.53 3.78
C PRO A 525 -5.84 -6.05 5.02
N VAL A 526 -5.14 -6.20 6.14
CA VAL A 526 -5.72 -6.60 7.43
C VAL A 526 -6.80 -5.61 7.87
N LYS A 527 -6.51 -4.31 7.83
CA LYS A 527 -7.48 -3.26 8.16
C LYS A 527 -8.69 -3.24 7.23
N LEU A 528 -8.48 -3.55 5.95
CA LEU A 528 -9.58 -3.63 4.98
C LEU A 528 -10.51 -4.80 5.26
N LEU A 529 -9.95 -5.97 5.56
CA LEU A 529 -10.74 -7.14 5.97
C LEU A 529 -11.58 -6.83 7.22
N LEU A 530 -10.98 -6.20 8.24
CA LEU A 530 -11.68 -5.82 9.48
C LEU A 530 -12.82 -4.83 9.23
N LYS A 531 -12.67 -3.88 8.31
CA LYS A 531 -13.75 -2.96 7.91
C LYS A 531 -14.93 -3.69 7.30
N ASN A 532 -14.69 -4.80 6.59
CA ASN A 532 -15.72 -5.59 5.94
C ASN A 532 -16.33 -6.67 6.85
N CYS A 533 -15.50 -7.31 7.69
CA CYS A 533 -15.90 -8.43 8.56
C CYS A 533 -16.18 -8.01 10.01
N MET A 534 -15.81 -6.79 10.40
CA MET A 534 -16.01 -6.15 11.70
C MET A 534 -15.20 -6.78 12.85
N ASN A 535 -15.17 -8.10 12.99
CA ASN A 535 -14.47 -8.82 14.06
C ASN A 535 -14.00 -10.21 13.61
N ILE A 536 -13.13 -10.80 14.42
CA ILE A 536 -12.66 -12.17 14.29
C ILE A 536 -13.28 -13.02 15.40
N GLY A 537 -13.75 -14.20 15.06
CA GLY A 537 -14.61 -15.01 15.92
C GLY A 537 -13.93 -15.59 17.17
N SER A 538 -12.62 -15.85 17.15
CA SER A 538 -11.85 -16.45 18.25
C SER A 538 -10.37 -16.12 18.13
N GLU A 539 -9.61 -16.39 19.19
CA GLU A 539 -8.14 -16.22 19.18
C GLU A 539 -7.45 -17.17 18.21
N ASP A 540 -7.95 -18.39 18.07
CA ASP A 540 -7.43 -19.34 17.09
C ASP A 540 -7.72 -18.89 15.65
N ALA A 541 -8.92 -18.35 15.38
CA ALA A 541 -9.24 -17.74 14.10
C ALA A 541 -8.35 -16.50 13.81
N ALA A 542 -7.91 -15.77 14.84
CA ALA A 542 -6.97 -14.65 14.68
C ALA A 542 -5.57 -15.16 14.30
N GLY A 543 -5.10 -16.25 14.93
CA GLY A 543 -3.86 -16.92 14.55
C GLY A 543 -3.89 -17.43 13.10
N ASN A 544 -5.01 -18.04 12.70
CA ASN A 544 -5.24 -18.49 11.34
C ASN A 544 -5.26 -17.31 10.35
N SER A 545 -5.92 -16.21 10.70
CA SER A 545 -5.96 -15.00 9.90
C SER A 545 -4.55 -14.41 9.70
N ALA A 546 -3.74 -14.36 10.75
CA ALA A 546 -2.36 -13.90 10.69
C ALA A 546 -1.53 -14.71 9.68
N PHE A 547 -1.59 -16.03 9.77
CA PHE A 547 -0.79 -16.87 8.91
C PHE A 547 -1.21 -16.83 7.43
N ILE A 548 -2.52 -16.87 7.15
CA ILE A 548 -2.98 -16.80 5.75
C ILE A 548 -2.64 -15.44 5.12
N PHE A 549 -2.67 -14.33 5.87
CA PHE A 549 -2.15 -13.05 5.39
C PHE A 549 -0.66 -13.11 5.09
N SER A 550 0.13 -13.85 5.89
CA SER A 550 1.57 -14.04 5.63
C SER A 550 1.81 -14.67 4.26
N LEU A 551 1.06 -15.70 3.92
CA LEU A 551 1.15 -16.37 2.61
C LEU A 551 0.70 -15.44 1.48
N ILE A 552 -0.51 -14.88 1.55
CA ILE A 552 -1.11 -14.08 0.48
C ILE A 552 -0.30 -12.80 0.21
N GLU A 553 0.07 -12.04 1.24
CA GLU A 553 0.84 -10.81 1.05
C GLU A 553 2.26 -11.09 0.55
N SER A 554 2.87 -12.21 0.97
CA SER A 554 4.17 -12.60 0.43
C SER A 554 4.10 -13.08 -1.01
N CYS A 555 3.04 -13.76 -1.43
CA CYS A 555 2.78 -14.06 -2.84
C CYS A 555 2.71 -12.78 -3.67
N LYS A 556 1.94 -11.79 -3.22
CA LYS A 556 1.80 -10.49 -3.91
C LYS A 556 3.11 -9.73 -4.02
N LEU A 557 3.97 -9.83 -3.01
CA LEU A 557 5.31 -9.24 -3.03
C LEU A 557 6.23 -9.89 -4.06
N ASN A 558 6.02 -11.17 -4.37
CA ASN A 558 6.81 -11.95 -5.32
C ASN A 558 6.13 -12.09 -6.68
N ASP A 559 5.05 -11.32 -6.95
CA ASP A 559 4.30 -11.34 -8.21
C ASP A 559 3.70 -12.72 -8.54
N ILE A 560 3.33 -13.49 -7.49
CA ILE A 560 2.71 -14.81 -7.58
C ILE A 560 1.20 -14.66 -7.40
N ALA A 561 0.40 -15.36 -8.21
CA ALA A 561 -1.04 -15.47 -8.03
C ALA A 561 -1.35 -16.25 -6.73
N PRO A 562 -1.94 -15.62 -5.69
CA PRO A 562 -2.16 -16.28 -4.41
C PRO A 562 -3.04 -17.54 -4.51
N GLN A 563 -4.02 -17.56 -5.40
CA GLN A 563 -4.92 -18.71 -5.57
C GLN A 563 -4.17 -19.92 -6.10
N ASP A 564 -3.32 -19.76 -7.12
CA ASP A 564 -2.55 -20.86 -7.71
C ASP A 564 -1.53 -21.40 -6.70
N TYR A 565 -0.90 -20.51 -5.96
CA TYR A 565 0.03 -20.89 -4.89
C TYR A 565 -0.64 -21.68 -3.77
N LEU A 566 -1.78 -21.20 -3.24
CA LEU A 566 -2.51 -21.89 -2.18
C LEU A 566 -3.04 -23.25 -2.68
N LYS A 567 -3.54 -23.32 -3.92
CA LYS A 567 -3.93 -24.59 -4.55
C LYS A 567 -2.77 -25.57 -4.54
N HIS A 568 -1.58 -25.15 -4.98
CA HIS A 568 -0.38 -26.01 -5.00
C HIS A 568 -0.02 -26.50 -3.59
N LEU A 569 -0.06 -25.63 -2.57
CA LEU A 569 0.19 -26.06 -1.19
C LEU A 569 -0.83 -27.11 -0.71
N PHE A 570 -2.12 -26.94 -1.02
CA PHE A 570 -3.13 -27.94 -0.68
C PHE A 570 -2.92 -29.26 -1.42
N GLU A 571 -2.47 -29.24 -2.65
CA GLU A 571 -2.10 -30.43 -3.40
C GLU A 571 -0.89 -31.15 -2.79
N CYS A 572 0.12 -30.41 -2.32
CA CYS A 572 1.25 -30.98 -1.57
C CYS A 572 0.77 -31.66 -0.26
N ILE A 573 -0.14 -31.04 0.47
CA ILE A 573 -0.72 -31.62 1.71
C ILE A 573 -1.52 -32.88 1.38
N LEU A 574 -2.33 -32.88 0.31
CA LEU A 574 -3.12 -34.04 -0.10
C LEU A 574 -2.26 -35.25 -0.44
N HIS A 575 -1.22 -35.03 -1.21
CA HIS A 575 -0.41 -36.13 -1.73
C HIS A 575 0.68 -36.59 -0.77
N GLY A 576 0.81 -35.94 0.42
CA GLY A 576 1.84 -36.28 1.39
C GLY A 576 3.26 -36.20 0.79
N LYS A 577 3.47 -35.30 -0.19
CA LYS A 577 4.78 -35.18 -0.85
C LYS A 577 5.82 -34.76 0.18
N ASP A 578 6.79 -35.63 0.35
CA ASP A 578 8.02 -35.29 1.08
C ASP A 578 8.82 -34.31 0.24
N CYS A 579 8.58 -33.01 0.45
CA CYS A 579 9.22 -31.93 -0.28
C CYS A 579 9.94 -31.01 0.70
N ASP A 580 11.06 -30.44 0.26
CA ASP A 580 11.73 -29.39 1.02
C ASP A 580 10.79 -28.17 1.11
N LYS A 581 10.20 -27.96 2.28
CA LYS A 581 9.25 -26.88 2.52
C LYS A 581 9.84 -25.48 2.27
N LYS A 582 11.17 -25.33 2.29
CA LYS A 582 11.84 -24.05 1.97
C LYS A 582 11.62 -23.65 0.53
N VAL A 583 11.60 -24.61 -0.40
CA VAL A 583 11.36 -24.35 -1.83
C VAL A 583 9.93 -23.86 -2.07
N LEU A 584 9.00 -24.20 -1.18
CA LEU A 584 7.61 -23.77 -1.26
C LEU A 584 7.38 -22.34 -0.73
N LEU A 585 8.38 -21.71 -0.10
CA LEU A 585 8.24 -20.32 0.34
C LEU A 585 8.02 -19.39 -0.88
N PRO A 586 7.15 -18.37 -0.78
CA PRO A 586 6.85 -17.48 -1.91
C PRO A 586 8.06 -16.87 -2.60
N CYS A 587 9.16 -16.63 -1.88
CA CYS A 587 10.39 -16.07 -2.44
C CYS A 587 11.19 -17.06 -3.31
N PHE A 588 10.91 -18.36 -3.21
CA PHE A 588 11.57 -19.43 -4.00
C PHE A 588 10.60 -20.13 -4.95
N TYR A 589 9.31 -19.97 -4.71
CA TYR A 589 8.29 -20.62 -5.52
C TYR A 589 8.34 -20.15 -6.97
N LYS A 590 8.45 -21.12 -7.87
CA LYS A 590 8.33 -20.92 -9.32
C LYS A 590 7.03 -21.56 -9.75
N SER A 591 6.10 -20.77 -10.26
CA SER A 591 4.92 -21.36 -10.89
C SER A 591 5.40 -22.21 -12.08
N GLU A 592 5.09 -23.49 -12.06
CA GLU A 592 5.20 -24.29 -13.28
C GLU A 592 4.18 -23.69 -14.26
N CYS A 593 4.68 -22.98 -15.29
CA CYS A 593 3.87 -22.44 -16.38
C CYS A 593 3.34 -23.55 -17.26
#